data_dd35af557e6bc3a3087b7021c9cd6b4f
#
_entry.id   dd35af557e6bc3a3087b7021c9cd6b4f
#
_cell.length_a   1.000
_cell.length_b   1.000
_cell.length_c   1.000
_cell.angle_alpha   90.00
_cell.angle_beta   90.00
_cell.angle_gamma   90.00
#
_symmetry.space_group_name_H-M   'P 1'
#
loop_
_entity.id
_entity.type
_entity.pdbx_description
1 polymer ?
#
loop_
_entity_poly.entity_id
_entity_poly.type
_entity_poly.pdbx_seq_one_letter_code
_entity_poly.pdbx_strand_id
1 'polypeptide(L)'
;MCPCGVTSSTHAIAQRTPMTLTDLRYLIALAHERHFGRAAEKCHVSQPTLSVAIKKVEDELGVQLFERSATEVKITSTGQRIVAQAEKVLMEAAQIPEIAAAGKDPLSGPLRLGVIYTIAPYLLPRLIPRVHKLAPRMPLIIHENYTTRLLEALKRGELDVIVLSLPFDEAGIVAQPVYDEPFRVLIPATHPWTALAHIDPEKLADDQLLLLGAGNCFRDQVLEVCPHCRNVSGLQRTLEGSSLETIRHMVATGLGVTVLPSTAADDLPTQNALVAVRPFSDPEPSRRVALAWRVTYPRSGAIDVLRTAILESDLPGVRPIGRVAPLEIA
;
A
#
# COMPACT_ATOMS: atom_id res chain seq x y z
N MET A 1 -1.09 -7.58 -78.30
CA MET A 1 -0.82 -6.32 -77.60
C MET A 1 -2.00 -6.01 -76.70
N CYS A 2 -1.92 -6.36 -75.44
CA CYS A 2 -2.86 -5.96 -74.36
C CYS A 2 -2.10 -5.18 -73.30
N PRO A 3 -2.51 -3.97 -72.92
CA PRO A 3 -1.96 -3.33 -71.76
C PRO A 3 -2.83 -3.70 -70.55
N CYS A 4 -2.20 -4.34 -69.56
CA CYS A 4 -2.76 -4.52 -68.23
C CYS A 4 -2.83 -3.18 -67.49
N GLY A 5 -4.06 -2.72 -67.24
CA GLY A 5 -4.29 -1.61 -66.29
C GLY A 5 -4.16 -2.08 -64.86
N VAL A 6 -3.13 -1.58 -64.18
CA VAL A 6 -2.95 -1.72 -62.75
C VAL A 6 -3.76 -0.63 -62.05
N THR A 7 -4.91 -0.97 -61.49
CA THR A 7 -5.68 -0.06 -60.64
C THR A 7 -5.01 -0.03 -59.27
N SER A 8 -4.26 1.03 -58.98
CA SER A 8 -3.78 1.38 -57.65
C SER A 8 -4.96 1.74 -56.73
N SER A 9 -5.38 0.80 -55.89
CA SER A 9 -6.26 1.11 -54.77
C SER A 9 -5.46 1.86 -53.70
N THR A 10 -5.46 3.16 -53.78
CA THR A 10 -4.97 4.04 -52.69
C THR A 10 -5.99 3.96 -51.57
N HIS A 11 -5.73 3.07 -50.59
CA HIS A 11 -6.45 3.13 -49.32
C HIS A 11 -6.07 4.45 -48.64
N ALA A 12 -7.02 5.38 -48.68
CA ALA A 12 -6.98 6.60 -47.89
C ALA A 12 -6.93 6.16 -46.41
N ILE A 13 -5.75 6.25 -45.78
CA ILE A 13 -5.61 6.19 -44.33
C ILE A 13 -6.36 7.44 -43.83
N ALA A 14 -7.63 7.25 -43.46
CA ALA A 14 -8.39 8.27 -42.75
C ALA A 14 -7.52 8.67 -41.55
N GLN A 15 -7.20 9.94 -41.43
CA GLN A 15 -6.48 10.51 -40.26
C GLN A 15 -7.34 10.28 -39.04
N ARG A 16 -7.11 9.13 -38.37
CA ARG A 16 -7.74 8.82 -37.09
C ARG A 16 -7.16 9.80 -36.08
N THR A 17 -7.98 10.61 -35.45
CA THR A 17 -7.56 11.47 -34.36
C THR A 17 -7.06 10.57 -33.22
N PRO A 18 -5.76 10.60 -32.86
CA PRO A 18 -5.20 9.63 -31.95
C PRO A 18 -5.88 9.74 -30.59
N MET A 19 -6.03 8.58 -29.92
CA MET A 19 -6.51 8.47 -28.54
C MET A 19 -5.67 9.38 -27.61
N THR A 20 -6.34 10.19 -26.80
CA THR A 20 -5.70 11.14 -25.89
C THR A 20 -5.63 10.64 -24.45
N LEU A 21 -4.79 11.24 -23.61
CA LEU A 21 -4.78 10.95 -22.16
C LEU A 21 -6.13 11.27 -21.51
N THR A 22 -6.88 12.21 -22.04
CA THR A 22 -8.24 12.54 -21.57
C THR A 22 -9.20 11.40 -21.89
N ASP A 23 -9.11 10.81 -23.06
CA ASP A 23 -9.93 9.64 -23.44
C ASP A 23 -9.64 8.45 -22.49
N LEU A 24 -8.37 8.24 -22.11
CA LEU A 24 -8.00 7.21 -21.13
C LEU A 24 -8.59 7.47 -19.74
N ARG A 25 -8.62 8.73 -19.28
CA ARG A 25 -9.27 9.10 -18.00
C ARG A 25 -10.76 8.78 -18.01
N TYR A 26 -11.44 9.08 -19.11
CA TYR A 26 -12.87 8.77 -19.26
C TYR A 26 -13.13 7.27 -19.26
N LEU A 27 -12.28 6.50 -19.94
CA LEU A 27 -12.34 5.04 -19.98
C LEU A 27 -12.25 4.44 -18.58
N ILE A 28 -11.25 4.86 -17.80
CA ILE A 28 -11.01 4.40 -16.43
C ILE A 28 -12.18 4.81 -15.51
N ALA A 29 -12.63 6.07 -15.60
CA ALA A 29 -13.74 6.55 -14.79
C ALA A 29 -15.02 5.73 -15.06
N LEU A 30 -15.33 5.41 -16.31
CA LEU A 30 -16.48 4.57 -16.64
C LEU A 30 -16.35 3.13 -16.14
N ALA A 31 -15.14 2.55 -16.20
CA ALA A 31 -14.87 1.22 -15.69
C ALA A 31 -15.10 1.11 -14.17
N HIS A 32 -14.71 2.14 -13.43
CA HIS A 32 -14.90 2.19 -11.96
C HIS A 32 -16.36 2.47 -11.57
N GLU A 33 -16.98 3.49 -12.18
CA GLU A 33 -18.31 3.93 -11.80
C GLU A 33 -19.43 3.04 -12.35
N ARG A 34 -19.18 2.29 -13.43
CA ARG A 34 -20.16 1.45 -14.14
C ARG A 34 -21.48 2.15 -14.46
N HIS A 35 -21.39 3.49 -14.60
CA HIS A 35 -22.54 4.35 -14.89
C HIS A 35 -22.06 5.64 -15.57
N PHE A 36 -22.57 5.92 -16.77
CA PHE A 36 -22.13 7.07 -17.57
C PHE A 36 -22.30 8.43 -16.87
N GLY A 37 -23.43 8.65 -16.18
CA GLY A 37 -23.67 9.90 -15.46
C GLY A 37 -22.64 10.13 -14.35
N ARG A 38 -22.43 9.15 -13.44
CA ARG A 38 -21.45 9.27 -12.36
C ARG A 38 -20.03 9.42 -12.89
N ALA A 39 -19.67 8.69 -13.95
CA ALA A 39 -18.36 8.82 -14.58
C ALA A 39 -18.14 10.22 -15.17
N ALA A 40 -19.16 10.79 -15.79
CA ALA A 40 -19.11 12.13 -16.36
C ALA A 40 -18.96 13.21 -15.26
N GLU A 41 -19.72 13.11 -14.17
CA GLU A 41 -19.58 13.97 -12.99
C GLU A 41 -18.16 13.92 -12.41
N LYS A 42 -17.61 12.72 -12.25
CA LYS A 42 -16.23 12.51 -11.75
C LYS A 42 -15.16 13.10 -12.67
N CYS A 43 -15.43 13.15 -13.97
CA CYS A 43 -14.55 13.76 -14.96
C CYS A 43 -14.85 15.25 -15.22
N HIS A 44 -15.82 15.83 -14.53
CA HIS A 44 -16.26 17.23 -14.72
C HIS A 44 -16.68 17.56 -16.14
N VAL A 45 -17.41 16.64 -16.80
CA VAL A 45 -17.93 16.79 -18.15
C VAL A 45 -19.40 16.38 -18.25
N SER A 46 -20.05 16.70 -19.37
CA SER A 46 -21.41 16.22 -19.63
C SER A 46 -21.41 14.73 -19.99
N GLN A 47 -22.50 14.01 -19.63
CA GLN A 47 -22.66 12.61 -20.00
C GLN A 47 -22.55 12.36 -21.53
N PRO A 48 -23.14 13.21 -22.43
CA PRO A 48 -22.94 13.06 -23.86
C PRO A 48 -21.47 13.15 -24.27
N THR A 49 -20.69 14.09 -23.69
CA THR A 49 -19.27 14.25 -23.97
C THR A 49 -18.50 12.97 -23.66
N LEU A 50 -18.70 12.40 -22.48
CA LEU A 50 -18.05 11.16 -22.07
C LEU A 50 -18.48 9.99 -22.97
N SER A 51 -19.77 9.88 -23.29
CA SER A 51 -20.30 8.81 -24.14
C SER A 51 -19.71 8.85 -25.55
N VAL A 52 -19.55 10.04 -26.16
CA VAL A 52 -18.92 10.24 -27.48
C VAL A 52 -17.45 9.86 -27.43
N ALA A 53 -16.72 10.26 -26.36
CA ALA A 53 -15.32 9.92 -26.22
C ALA A 53 -15.10 8.41 -26.08
N ILE A 54 -15.91 7.71 -25.27
CA ILE A 54 -15.83 6.24 -25.14
C ILE A 54 -16.10 5.56 -26.48
N LYS A 55 -17.17 5.98 -27.21
CA LYS A 55 -17.47 5.44 -28.51
C LYS A 55 -16.33 5.66 -29.50
N LYS A 56 -15.74 6.86 -29.53
CA LYS A 56 -14.55 7.16 -30.34
C LYS A 56 -13.41 6.18 -30.09
N VAL A 57 -13.10 5.88 -28.79
CA VAL A 57 -12.06 4.92 -28.44
C VAL A 57 -12.41 3.51 -28.90
N GLU A 58 -13.65 3.05 -28.73
CA GLU A 58 -14.13 1.75 -29.22
C GLU A 58 -14.03 1.66 -30.75
N ASP A 59 -14.43 2.71 -31.46
CA ASP A 59 -14.36 2.78 -32.93
C ASP A 59 -12.88 2.80 -33.41
N GLU A 60 -12.00 3.49 -32.72
CA GLU A 60 -10.57 3.56 -33.04
C GLU A 60 -9.87 2.21 -32.84
N LEU A 61 -10.19 1.52 -31.76
CA LEU A 61 -9.61 0.21 -31.42
C LEU A 61 -10.30 -0.94 -32.19
N GLY A 62 -11.48 -0.71 -32.77
CA GLY A 62 -12.26 -1.72 -33.45
C GLY A 62 -12.83 -2.82 -32.54
N VAL A 63 -12.94 -2.55 -31.24
CA VAL A 63 -13.43 -3.49 -30.23
C VAL A 63 -14.38 -2.81 -29.27
N GLN A 64 -15.36 -3.56 -28.78
CA GLN A 64 -16.29 -3.09 -27.75
C GLN A 64 -15.67 -3.28 -26.37
N LEU A 65 -15.57 -2.19 -25.59
CA LEU A 65 -14.97 -2.19 -24.25
C LEU A 65 -16.02 -2.32 -23.16
N PHE A 66 -17.24 -1.83 -23.43
CA PHE A 66 -18.36 -1.87 -22.50
C PHE A 66 -19.61 -2.42 -23.15
N GLU A 67 -20.27 -3.33 -22.45
CA GLU A 67 -21.63 -3.76 -22.75
C GLU A 67 -22.61 -2.81 -22.07
N ARG A 68 -23.56 -2.29 -22.84
CA ARG A 68 -24.58 -1.36 -22.35
C ARG A 68 -25.91 -2.09 -22.16
N SER A 69 -26.39 -2.16 -20.94
CA SER A 69 -27.76 -2.55 -20.64
C SER A 69 -28.57 -1.35 -20.15
N ALA A 70 -29.88 -1.50 -20.06
CA ALA A 70 -30.75 -0.40 -19.59
C ALA A 70 -30.45 0.05 -18.15
N THR A 71 -29.84 -0.79 -17.34
CA THR A 71 -29.62 -0.58 -15.90
C THR A 71 -28.17 -0.59 -15.47
N GLU A 72 -27.25 -1.13 -16.28
CA GLU A 72 -25.85 -1.33 -15.87
C GLU A 72 -24.91 -1.26 -17.07
N VAL A 73 -23.69 -0.77 -16.82
CA VAL A 73 -22.56 -0.82 -17.75
C VAL A 73 -21.62 -1.92 -17.28
N LYS A 74 -21.41 -2.94 -18.10
CA LYS A 74 -20.45 -4.02 -17.83
C LYS A 74 -19.22 -3.85 -18.70
N ILE A 75 -18.05 -4.04 -18.12
CA ILE A 75 -16.79 -4.04 -18.85
C ILE A 75 -16.55 -5.42 -19.48
N THR A 76 -16.15 -5.46 -20.75
CA THR A 76 -15.77 -6.71 -21.44
C THR A 76 -14.39 -7.20 -20.96
N SER A 77 -14.05 -8.47 -21.24
CA SER A 77 -12.72 -9.01 -20.92
C SER A 77 -11.60 -8.25 -21.63
N THR A 78 -11.81 -7.82 -22.87
CA THR A 78 -10.90 -6.95 -23.62
C THR A 78 -10.85 -5.56 -23.00
N GLY A 79 -12.00 -5.01 -22.57
CA GLY A 79 -12.10 -3.73 -21.87
C GLY A 79 -11.27 -3.72 -20.58
N GLN A 80 -11.34 -4.78 -19.77
CA GLN A 80 -10.53 -4.89 -18.55
C GLN A 80 -9.02 -4.79 -18.82
N ARG A 81 -8.54 -5.48 -19.84
CA ARG A 81 -7.13 -5.44 -20.25
C ARG A 81 -6.70 -4.06 -20.74
N ILE A 82 -7.57 -3.40 -21.49
CA ILE A 82 -7.31 -2.05 -22.02
C ILE A 82 -7.36 -1.01 -20.90
N VAL A 83 -8.30 -1.10 -19.97
CA VAL A 83 -8.34 -0.22 -18.78
C VAL A 83 -7.06 -0.38 -17.94
N ALA A 84 -6.63 -1.60 -17.67
CA ALA A 84 -5.38 -1.85 -16.95
C ALA A 84 -4.15 -1.26 -17.66
N GLN A 85 -4.13 -1.28 -19.01
CA GLN A 85 -3.07 -0.64 -19.78
C GLN A 85 -3.19 0.88 -19.79
N ALA A 86 -4.42 1.42 -19.83
CA ALA A 86 -4.69 2.86 -19.75
C ALA A 86 -4.24 3.45 -18.40
N GLU A 87 -4.46 2.74 -17.31
CA GLU A 87 -3.96 3.10 -15.98
C GLU A 87 -2.43 3.24 -15.95
N LYS A 88 -1.70 2.28 -16.56
CA LYS A 88 -0.24 2.34 -16.68
C LYS A 88 0.22 3.56 -17.50
N VAL A 89 -0.42 3.84 -18.61
CA VAL A 89 -0.07 5.01 -19.45
C VAL A 89 -0.28 6.31 -18.69
N LEU A 90 -1.40 6.48 -17.98
CA LEU A 90 -1.64 7.68 -17.17
C LEU A 90 -0.65 7.80 -16.01
N MET A 91 -0.27 6.69 -15.40
CA MET A 91 0.76 6.66 -14.36
C MET A 91 2.11 7.18 -14.90
N GLU A 92 2.57 6.68 -16.04
CA GLU A 92 3.82 7.13 -16.66
C GLU A 92 3.73 8.61 -17.09
N ALA A 93 2.61 9.03 -17.66
CA ALA A 93 2.39 10.43 -18.02
C ALA A 93 2.40 11.38 -16.80
N ALA A 94 1.91 10.92 -15.64
CA ALA A 94 1.93 11.69 -14.40
C ALA A 94 3.35 11.92 -13.85
N GLN A 95 4.33 11.10 -14.24
CA GLN A 95 5.73 11.27 -13.82
C GLN A 95 6.45 12.41 -14.56
N ILE A 96 5.97 12.83 -15.74
CA ILE A 96 6.64 13.87 -16.53
C ILE A 96 6.84 15.18 -15.74
N PRO A 97 5.82 15.75 -15.06
CA PRO A 97 6.00 16.91 -14.20
C PRO A 97 6.94 16.65 -13.01
N GLU A 98 6.90 15.43 -12.45
CA GLU A 98 7.76 15.05 -11.32
C GLU A 98 9.23 14.98 -11.73
N ILE A 99 9.54 14.40 -12.90
CA ILE A 99 10.88 14.37 -13.47
C ILE A 99 11.38 15.81 -13.72
N ALA A 100 10.52 16.66 -14.27
CA ALA A 100 10.87 18.07 -14.51
C ALA A 100 11.12 18.84 -13.19
N ALA A 101 10.36 18.56 -12.14
CA ALA A 101 10.57 19.14 -10.82
C ALA A 101 11.82 18.60 -10.12
N ALA A 102 12.07 17.29 -10.20
CA ALA A 102 13.25 16.63 -9.64
C ALA A 102 14.55 17.10 -10.27
N GLY A 103 14.54 17.49 -11.56
CA GLY A 103 15.68 18.08 -12.24
C GLY A 103 16.11 19.45 -11.67
N LYS A 104 15.25 20.09 -10.87
CA LYS A 104 15.56 21.37 -10.19
C LYS A 104 16.02 21.15 -8.74
N ASP A 105 15.32 20.28 -8.00
CA ASP A 105 15.64 19.93 -6.62
C ASP A 105 14.87 18.66 -6.21
N PRO A 106 15.54 17.52 -6.06
CA PRO A 106 14.90 16.24 -5.73
C PRO A 106 14.25 16.21 -4.35
N LEU A 107 14.63 17.14 -3.45
CA LEU A 107 14.09 17.25 -2.08
C LEU A 107 13.07 18.39 -1.94
N SER A 108 12.53 18.88 -3.06
CA SER A 108 11.49 19.92 -3.07
C SER A 108 10.13 19.33 -3.50
N GLY A 109 9.04 19.88 -2.91
CA GLY A 109 7.67 19.46 -3.17
C GLY A 109 7.22 18.26 -2.34
N PRO A 110 5.93 17.96 -2.31
CA PRO A 110 5.36 16.95 -1.43
C PRO A 110 5.84 15.54 -1.78
N LEU A 111 5.96 14.68 -0.75
CA LEU A 111 6.17 13.24 -0.87
C LEU A 111 4.93 12.53 -0.32
N ARG A 112 4.24 11.76 -1.16
CA ARG A 112 3.04 11.00 -0.80
C ARG A 112 3.45 9.64 -0.28
N LEU A 113 3.37 9.50 1.05
CA LEU A 113 3.82 8.31 1.77
C LEU A 113 2.62 7.46 2.20
N GLY A 114 2.55 6.23 1.71
CA GLY A 114 1.63 5.22 2.21
C GLY A 114 2.26 4.42 3.35
N VAL A 115 1.52 4.13 4.41
CA VAL A 115 2.01 3.30 5.53
C VAL A 115 0.92 2.33 5.95
N ILE A 116 1.25 1.07 6.18
CA ILE A 116 0.25 0.10 6.68
C ILE A 116 -0.13 0.42 8.13
N TYR A 117 -1.40 0.17 8.47
CA TYR A 117 -2.00 0.48 9.78
C TYR A 117 -1.21 -0.04 10.98
N THR A 118 -0.50 -1.17 10.84
CA THR A 118 0.26 -1.78 11.94
C THR A 118 1.67 -1.21 12.12
N ILE A 119 2.06 -0.24 11.26
CA ILE A 119 3.36 0.47 11.33
C ILE A 119 3.14 1.95 11.59
N ALA A 120 2.16 2.55 10.92
CA ALA A 120 1.96 3.99 10.89
C ALA A 120 1.94 4.66 12.29
N PRO A 121 1.13 4.22 13.27
CA PRO A 121 1.01 4.90 14.56
C PRO A 121 2.33 4.94 15.35
N TYR A 122 3.23 3.99 15.11
CA TYR A 122 4.47 3.83 15.88
C TYR A 122 5.69 4.43 15.17
N LEU A 123 5.70 4.41 13.83
CA LEU A 123 6.77 4.97 13.01
C LEU A 123 6.61 6.47 12.82
N LEU A 124 5.42 6.95 12.42
CA LEU A 124 5.22 8.32 11.96
C LEU A 124 5.58 9.39 12.99
N PRO A 125 5.26 9.26 14.30
CA PRO A 125 5.62 10.27 15.28
C PRO A 125 7.14 10.51 15.38
N ARG A 126 7.94 9.49 15.09
CA ARG A 126 9.41 9.55 15.12
C ARG A 126 10.01 9.94 13.77
N LEU A 127 9.36 9.51 12.68
CA LEU A 127 9.80 9.75 11.31
C LEU A 127 9.59 11.21 10.86
N ILE A 128 8.39 11.76 11.09
CA ILE A 128 8.00 13.08 10.58
C ILE A 128 8.99 14.19 11.01
N PRO A 129 9.38 14.32 12.29
CA PRO A 129 10.32 15.36 12.70
C PRO A 129 11.69 15.21 12.05
N ARG A 130 12.13 13.96 11.79
CA ARG A 130 13.43 13.69 11.15
C ARG A 130 13.41 14.06 9.67
N VAL A 131 12.37 13.64 8.94
CA VAL A 131 12.21 14.03 7.53
C VAL A 131 12.14 15.54 7.39
N HIS A 132 11.38 16.23 8.27
CA HIS A 132 11.31 17.70 8.25
C HIS A 132 12.69 18.36 8.48
N LYS A 133 13.53 17.78 9.34
CA LYS A 133 14.89 18.26 9.59
C LYS A 133 15.82 18.03 8.39
N LEU A 134 15.74 16.84 7.76
CA LEU A 134 16.60 16.46 6.64
C LEU A 134 16.18 17.11 5.31
N ALA A 135 14.88 17.29 5.09
CA ALA A 135 14.33 17.85 3.86
C ALA A 135 13.13 18.78 4.16
N PRO A 136 13.38 20.00 4.69
CA PRO A 136 12.31 20.92 5.12
C PRO A 136 11.39 21.39 4.00
N ARG A 137 11.83 21.29 2.72
CA ARG A 137 11.02 21.62 1.54
C ARG A 137 10.26 20.44 0.96
N MET A 138 10.29 19.27 1.62
CA MET A 138 9.61 18.04 1.22
C MET A 138 8.55 17.65 2.27
N PRO A 139 7.37 18.29 2.28
CA PRO A 139 6.30 17.95 3.19
C PRO A 139 5.77 16.54 2.88
N LEU A 140 5.48 15.76 3.94
CA LEU A 140 4.86 14.44 3.80
C LEU A 140 3.34 14.56 3.70
N ILE A 141 2.75 13.90 2.70
CA ILE A 141 1.31 13.63 2.62
C ILE A 141 1.13 12.15 2.95
N ILE A 142 0.51 11.86 4.09
CA ILE A 142 0.48 10.51 4.67
C ILE A 142 -0.88 9.87 4.39
N HIS A 143 -0.83 8.61 3.95
CA HIS A 143 -1.99 7.75 3.73
C HIS A 143 -1.81 6.43 4.46
N GLU A 144 -2.75 6.09 5.34
CA GLU A 144 -2.77 4.81 6.03
C GLU A 144 -3.79 3.88 5.38
N ASN A 145 -3.39 2.66 5.06
CA ASN A 145 -4.29 1.66 4.50
C ASN A 145 -3.71 0.24 4.58
N TYR A 146 -4.47 -0.75 4.10
CA TYR A 146 -4.01 -2.12 3.87
C TYR A 146 -2.99 -2.16 2.72
N THR A 147 -2.09 -3.14 2.78
CA THR A 147 -1.03 -3.34 1.77
C THR A 147 -1.57 -3.35 0.34
N THR A 148 -2.67 -4.04 0.10
CA THR A 148 -3.30 -4.14 -1.24
C THR A 148 -3.75 -2.78 -1.78
N ARG A 149 -4.37 -1.95 -0.93
CA ARG A 149 -4.84 -0.61 -1.31
C ARG A 149 -3.70 0.36 -1.53
N LEU A 150 -2.67 0.30 -0.69
CA LEU A 150 -1.46 1.11 -0.86
C LEU A 150 -0.72 0.73 -2.15
N LEU A 151 -0.65 -0.56 -2.47
CA LEU A 151 -0.05 -1.04 -3.71
C LEU A 151 -0.80 -0.53 -4.94
N GLU A 152 -2.14 -0.63 -4.94
CA GLU A 152 -2.98 -0.09 -6.01
C GLU A 152 -2.73 1.41 -6.22
N ALA A 153 -2.70 2.19 -5.13
CA ALA A 153 -2.44 3.63 -5.16
C ALA A 153 -1.00 3.95 -5.63
N LEU A 154 -0.01 3.13 -5.21
CA LEU A 154 1.37 3.25 -5.66
C LEU A 154 1.49 3.00 -7.17
N LYS A 155 0.83 1.96 -7.68
CA LYS A 155 0.80 1.63 -9.11
C LYS A 155 0.13 2.73 -9.95
N ARG A 156 -0.90 3.41 -9.42
CA ARG A 156 -1.58 4.52 -10.09
C ARG A 156 -0.85 5.86 -9.95
N GLY A 157 0.30 5.92 -9.25
CA GLY A 157 1.03 7.17 -9.01
C GLY A 157 0.33 8.13 -8.02
N GLU A 158 -0.69 7.66 -7.31
CA GLU A 158 -1.35 8.40 -6.22
C GLU A 158 -0.48 8.45 -4.97
N LEU A 159 0.42 7.45 -4.81
CA LEU A 159 1.48 7.40 -3.80
C LEU A 159 2.85 7.33 -4.47
N ASP A 160 3.85 7.86 -3.79
CA ASP A 160 5.24 7.89 -4.24
C ASP A 160 6.02 6.72 -3.66
N VAL A 161 5.84 6.47 -2.36
CA VAL A 161 6.53 5.44 -1.57
C VAL A 161 5.52 4.82 -0.61
N ILE A 162 5.67 3.54 -0.30
CA ILE A 162 4.91 2.87 0.75
C ILE A 162 5.85 2.18 1.74
N VAL A 163 5.45 2.16 3.02
CA VAL A 163 6.08 1.35 4.08
C VAL A 163 5.20 0.15 4.35
N LEU A 164 5.75 -1.03 4.20
CA LEU A 164 5.04 -2.30 4.33
C LEU A 164 5.89 -3.38 4.99
N SER A 165 5.30 -4.55 5.23
CA SER A 165 5.99 -5.74 5.73
C SER A 165 6.23 -6.75 4.62
N LEU A 166 7.42 -7.35 4.61
CA LEU A 166 7.76 -8.46 3.72
C LEU A 166 7.19 -9.79 4.26
N PRO A 167 6.98 -10.84 3.43
CA PRO A 167 7.36 -10.91 2.01
C PRO A 167 6.46 -10.06 1.11
N PHE A 168 7.06 -9.46 0.09
CA PHE A 168 6.38 -8.66 -0.92
C PHE A 168 7.16 -8.76 -2.22
N ASP A 169 6.51 -9.21 -3.29
CA ASP A 169 7.08 -9.29 -4.63
C ASP A 169 6.02 -8.83 -5.65
N GLU A 170 6.34 -7.75 -6.35
CA GLU A 170 5.43 -7.15 -7.32
C GLU A 170 6.22 -6.55 -8.48
N ALA A 171 5.86 -6.94 -9.71
CA ALA A 171 6.53 -6.48 -10.91
C ALA A 171 6.50 -4.96 -11.05
N GLY A 172 7.64 -4.34 -11.31
CA GLY A 172 7.79 -2.89 -11.46
C GLY A 172 7.86 -2.11 -10.14
N ILE A 173 7.88 -2.80 -9.00
CA ILE A 173 8.07 -2.20 -7.68
C ILE A 173 9.40 -2.69 -7.09
N VAL A 174 10.19 -1.76 -6.58
CA VAL A 174 11.38 -2.05 -5.76
C VAL A 174 10.95 -2.09 -4.32
N ALA A 175 11.35 -3.13 -3.57
CA ALA A 175 11.17 -3.20 -2.13
C ALA A 175 12.54 -3.30 -1.45
N GLN A 176 12.88 -2.31 -0.61
CA GLN A 176 14.14 -2.25 0.11
C GLN A 176 13.90 -2.39 1.61
N PRO A 177 14.42 -3.45 2.24
CA PRO A 177 14.35 -3.63 3.68
C PRO A 177 14.99 -2.48 4.45
N VAL A 178 14.38 -2.09 5.58
CA VAL A 178 14.90 -1.02 6.45
C VAL A 178 15.15 -1.51 7.88
N TYR A 179 14.32 -2.40 8.43
CA TYR A 179 14.56 -2.99 9.75
C TYR A 179 13.81 -4.31 9.91
N ASP A 180 14.31 -5.15 10.82
CA ASP A 180 13.61 -6.30 11.36
C ASP A 180 12.96 -5.92 12.69
N GLU A 181 11.69 -6.25 12.87
CA GLU A 181 10.87 -5.92 14.01
C GLU A 181 10.40 -7.19 14.72
N PRO A 182 10.94 -7.49 15.92
CA PRO A 182 10.52 -8.64 16.71
C PRO A 182 9.08 -8.51 17.17
N PHE A 183 8.46 -9.66 17.44
CA PHE A 183 7.14 -9.71 18.03
C PHE A 183 7.21 -9.84 19.55
N ARG A 184 6.14 -9.38 20.22
CA ARG A 184 5.93 -9.45 21.66
C ARG A 184 4.58 -10.05 21.95
N VAL A 185 4.46 -10.77 23.05
CA VAL A 185 3.17 -11.23 23.57
C VAL A 185 2.68 -10.19 24.58
N LEU A 186 1.46 -9.69 24.37
CA LEU A 186 0.76 -8.84 25.32
C LEU A 186 -0.28 -9.69 26.05
N ILE A 187 -0.23 -9.65 27.37
CA ILE A 187 -1.06 -10.43 28.28
C ILE A 187 -1.70 -9.54 29.34
N PRO A 188 -2.85 -9.91 29.93
CA PRO A 188 -3.37 -9.26 31.13
C PRO A 188 -2.33 -9.29 32.26
N ALA A 189 -2.27 -8.26 33.10
CA ALA A 189 -1.32 -8.20 34.23
C ALA A 189 -1.53 -9.34 35.25
N THR A 190 -2.72 -9.91 35.30
CA THR A 190 -3.07 -11.05 36.19
C THR A 190 -2.83 -12.41 35.55
N HIS A 191 -2.37 -12.44 34.30
CA HIS A 191 -2.22 -13.68 33.54
C HIS A 191 -1.08 -14.57 34.13
N PRO A 192 -1.23 -15.91 34.17
CA PRO A 192 -0.19 -16.80 34.70
C PRO A 192 1.18 -16.67 33.98
N TRP A 193 1.17 -16.31 32.69
CA TRP A 193 2.41 -16.12 31.90
C TRP A 193 3.22 -14.90 32.34
N THR A 194 2.71 -14.06 33.23
CA THR A 194 3.51 -12.97 33.82
C THR A 194 4.71 -13.47 34.63
N ALA A 195 4.65 -14.72 35.09
CA ALA A 195 5.76 -15.40 35.79
C ALA A 195 6.85 -15.93 34.81
N LEU A 196 6.59 -15.97 33.52
CA LEU A 196 7.51 -16.46 32.51
C LEU A 196 8.38 -15.33 31.98
N ALA A 197 9.68 -15.61 31.79
CA ALA A 197 10.62 -14.66 31.18
C ALA A 197 10.38 -14.54 29.64
N HIS A 198 10.05 -15.66 29.01
CA HIS A 198 9.81 -15.78 27.56
C HIS A 198 8.59 -16.67 27.34
N ILE A 199 7.89 -16.44 26.24
CA ILE A 199 6.72 -17.23 25.83
C ILE A 199 7.11 -18.08 24.61
N ASP A 200 6.87 -19.39 24.70
CA ASP A 200 6.96 -20.27 23.55
C ASP A 200 5.82 -19.95 22.58
N PRO A 201 6.07 -19.79 21.27
CA PRO A 201 5.03 -19.55 20.29
C PRO A 201 3.86 -20.52 20.33
N GLU A 202 4.10 -21.80 20.62
CA GLU A 202 3.05 -22.82 20.69
C GLU A 202 2.07 -22.59 21.83
N LYS A 203 2.51 -21.96 22.92
CA LYS A 203 1.64 -21.61 24.07
C LYS A 203 0.50 -20.66 23.70
N LEU A 204 0.61 -19.91 22.60
CA LEU A 204 -0.49 -19.07 22.14
C LEU A 204 -1.78 -19.86 21.85
N ALA A 205 -1.65 -21.16 21.57
CA ALA A 205 -2.80 -22.05 21.33
C ALA A 205 -3.54 -22.45 22.64
N ASP A 206 -2.90 -22.28 23.80
CA ASP A 206 -3.46 -22.61 25.11
C ASP A 206 -4.40 -21.53 25.63
N ASP A 207 -4.51 -20.38 24.93
CA ASP A 207 -5.29 -19.23 25.40
C ASP A 207 -6.13 -18.60 24.28
N GLN A 208 -7.00 -17.65 24.65
CA GLN A 208 -7.79 -16.86 23.74
C GLN A 208 -6.90 -15.84 23.02
N LEU A 209 -6.46 -16.17 21.79
CA LEU A 209 -5.65 -15.26 20.97
C LEU A 209 -6.54 -14.24 20.25
N LEU A 210 -6.38 -12.96 20.59
CA LEU A 210 -7.06 -11.85 19.92
C LEU A 210 -6.26 -11.41 18.70
N LEU A 211 -6.91 -11.28 17.55
CA LEU A 211 -6.29 -10.99 16.26
C LEU A 211 -6.91 -9.78 15.58
N LEU A 212 -6.16 -9.17 14.68
CA LEU A 212 -6.69 -8.20 13.72
C LEU A 212 -7.66 -8.88 12.75
N GLY A 213 -8.59 -8.11 12.22
CA GLY A 213 -9.51 -8.54 11.18
C GLY A 213 -8.80 -8.99 9.90
N ALA A 214 -9.52 -9.76 9.07
CA ALA A 214 -9.02 -10.26 7.79
C ALA A 214 -8.54 -9.11 6.87
N GLY A 215 -7.50 -9.38 6.08
CA GLY A 215 -6.87 -8.40 5.19
C GLY A 215 -5.67 -7.66 5.80
N ASN A 216 -5.40 -7.84 7.10
CA ASN A 216 -4.17 -7.37 7.72
C ASN A 216 -3.05 -8.42 7.54
N CYS A 217 -1.97 -8.07 6.85
CA CYS A 217 -0.81 -8.96 6.71
C CYS A 217 -0.20 -9.37 8.07
N PHE A 218 -0.29 -8.51 9.08
CA PHE A 218 0.17 -8.83 10.42
C PHE A 218 -0.62 -9.97 11.08
N ARG A 219 -1.93 -10.07 10.83
CA ARG A 219 -2.73 -11.23 11.25
C ARG A 219 -2.16 -12.53 10.72
N ASP A 220 -1.86 -12.55 9.41
CA ASP A 220 -1.34 -13.73 8.74
C ASP A 220 0.03 -14.12 9.31
N GLN A 221 0.90 -13.13 9.56
CA GLN A 221 2.20 -13.33 10.20
C GLN A 221 2.08 -13.91 11.62
N VAL A 222 1.12 -13.43 12.42
CA VAL A 222 0.87 -14.01 13.76
C VAL A 222 0.37 -15.45 13.67
N LEU A 223 -0.48 -15.76 12.69
CA LEU A 223 -0.93 -17.13 12.45
C LEU A 223 0.14 -18.05 11.89
N GLU A 224 1.21 -17.52 11.30
CA GLU A 224 2.41 -18.28 10.94
C GLU A 224 3.27 -18.62 12.15
N VAL A 225 3.32 -17.71 13.14
CA VAL A 225 4.02 -17.94 14.43
C VAL A 225 3.36 -19.08 15.23
N CYS A 226 2.03 -19.19 15.21
CA CYS A 226 1.28 -20.25 15.86
C CYS A 226 0.33 -20.93 14.86
N PRO A 227 0.77 -21.91 14.07
CA PRO A 227 -0.09 -22.60 13.11
C PRO A 227 -1.31 -23.27 13.73
N HIS A 228 -1.20 -23.78 14.96
CA HIS A 228 -2.28 -24.41 15.70
C HIS A 228 -3.41 -23.42 16.07
N CYS A 229 -3.09 -22.13 16.17
CA CYS A 229 -4.06 -21.08 16.46
C CYS A 229 -5.07 -20.84 15.31
N ARG A 230 -4.82 -21.38 14.10
CA ARG A 230 -5.73 -21.25 12.94
C ARG A 230 -7.07 -21.95 13.13
N ASN A 231 -7.12 -22.98 13.96
CA ASN A 231 -8.28 -23.86 14.13
C ASN A 231 -9.11 -23.50 15.37
N VAL A 232 -8.79 -22.44 16.09
CA VAL A 232 -9.55 -22.03 17.27
C VAL A 232 -10.88 -21.43 16.83
N SER A 233 -11.94 -22.22 16.98
CA SER A 233 -13.31 -21.83 16.70
C SER A 233 -13.96 -21.25 17.96
N GLY A 234 -14.73 -20.18 17.84
CA GLY A 234 -15.50 -19.62 18.94
C GLY A 234 -15.57 -18.11 18.93
N LEU A 235 -15.45 -17.47 20.09
CA LEU A 235 -15.53 -16.03 20.32
C LEU A 235 -14.58 -15.16 19.45
N GLN A 236 -13.52 -15.75 18.89
CA GLN A 236 -12.60 -15.05 18.00
C GLN A 236 -13.27 -14.44 16.76
N ARG A 237 -14.35 -15.01 16.24
CA ARG A 237 -15.10 -14.44 15.12
C ARG A 237 -15.90 -13.20 15.48
N THR A 238 -16.17 -12.99 16.77
CA THR A 238 -16.96 -11.86 17.29
C THR A 238 -16.10 -10.74 17.86
N LEU A 239 -14.79 -10.97 18.08
CA LEU A 239 -13.86 -10.06 18.75
C LEU A 239 -12.64 -9.73 17.88
N GLU A 240 -12.85 -9.49 16.59
CA GLU A 240 -11.80 -8.95 15.71
C GLU A 240 -11.62 -7.45 15.95
N GLY A 241 -10.40 -7.04 16.29
CA GLY A 241 -10.07 -5.63 16.42
C GLY A 241 -9.72 -5.02 15.06
N SER A 242 -10.17 -3.79 14.81
CA SER A 242 -9.80 -3.05 13.60
C SER A 242 -8.39 -2.45 13.69
N SER A 243 -7.82 -2.30 14.90
CA SER A 243 -6.48 -1.75 15.14
C SER A 243 -5.79 -2.46 16.29
N LEU A 244 -4.45 -2.39 16.32
CA LEU A 244 -3.64 -2.92 17.42
C LEU A 244 -3.99 -2.24 18.75
N GLU A 245 -4.34 -0.96 18.74
CA GLU A 245 -4.75 -0.22 19.94
C GLU A 245 -6.06 -0.77 20.52
N THR A 246 -7.04 -1.06 19.67
CA THR A 246 -8.31 -1.70 20.11
C THR A 246 -8.03 -3.05 20.75
N ILE A 247 -7.21 -3.89 20.10
CA ILE A 247 -6.86 -5.22 20.63
C ILE A 247 -6.12 -5.10 21.97
N ARG A 248 -5.20 -4.15 22.10
CA ARG A 248 -4.50 -3.87 23.35
C ARG A 248 -5.46 -3.56 24.51
N HIS A 249 -6.47 -2.74 24.26
CA HIS A 249 -7.50 -2.46 25.24
C HIS A 249 -8.35 -3.70 25.57
N MET A 250 -8.63 -4.55 24.60
CA MET A 250 -9.35 -5.79 24.84
C MET A 250 -8.54 -6.74 25.72
N VAL A 251 -7.21 -6.86 25.52
CA VAL A 251 -6.32 -7.61 26.42
C VAL A 251 -6.36 -7.04 27.85
N ALA A 252 -6.35 -5.72 28.00
CA ALA A 252 -6.43 -5.06 29.31
C ALA A 252 -7.72 -5.38 30.08
N THR A 253 -8.80 -5.80 29.40
CA THR A 253 -10.06 -6.25 30.04
C THR A 253 -10.04 -7.73 30.44
N GLY A 254 -8.96 -8.47 30.16
CA GLY A 254 -8.83 -9.88 30.49
C GLY A 254 -9.48 -10.83 29.47
N LEU A 255 -9.86 -10.36 28.27
CA LEU A 255 -10.53 -11.16 27.25
C LEU A 255 -9.63 -12.17 26.53
N GLY A 256 -8.31 -12.10 26.75
CA GLY A 256 -7.34 -12.99 26.12
C GLY A 256 -5.98 -12.34 25.98
N VAL A 257 -5.14 -12.92 25.15
CA VAL A 257 -3.77 -12.49 24.87
C VAL A 257 -3.64 -12.05 23.41
N THR A 258 -2.60 -11.31 23.07
CA THR A 258 -2.32 -10.96 21.67
C THR A 258 -0.83 -10.90 21.39
N VAL A 259 -0.49 -10.85 20.10
CA VAL A 259 0.86 -10.56 19.61
C VAL A 259 0.88 -9.14 19.07
N LEU A 260 1.91 -8.38 19.42
CA LEU A 260 2.18 -7.03 18.94
C LEU A 260 3.59 -6.96 18.32
N PRO A 261 3.83 -6.07 17.35
CA PRO A 261 5.20 -5.73 16.98
C PRO A 261 5.89 -4.96 18.11
N SER A 262 7.22 -5.07 18.22
CA SER A 262 7.99 -4.45 19.30
C SER A 262 7.74 -2.94 19.42
N THR A 263 7.60 -2.24 18.30
CA THR A 263 7.32 -0.79 18.30
C THR A 263 5.98 -0.43 18.95
N ALA A 264 5.00 -1.34 18.90
CA ALA A 264 3.69 -1.17 19.55
C ALA A 264 3.69 -1.61 21.03
N ALA A 265 4.60 -2.52 21.39
CA ALA A 265 4.63 -3.13 22.72
C ALA A 265 5.65 -2.49 23.67
N ASP A 266 6.88 -2.25 23.19
CA ASP A 266 8.01 -1.85 24.04
C ASP A 266 7.96 -0.34 24.44
N ASP A 267 7.12 0.47 23.76
CA ASP A 267 6.87 1.88 24.11
C ASP A 267 5.69 2.06 25.10
N LEU A 268 5.10 0.95 25.57
CA LEU A 268 4.02 1.02 26.54
C LEU A 268 4.56 1.56 27.88
N PRO A 269 3.85 2.51 28.53
CA PRO A 269 4.26 2.98 29.85
C PRO A 269 4.40 1.80 30.82
N THR A 270 5.54 1.69 31.47
CA THR A 270 5.84 0.66 32.49
C THR A 270 4.83 0.63 33.65
N GLN A 271 4.03 1.67 33.77
CA GLN A 271 2.96 1.83 34.76
C GLN A 271 1.58 1.37 34.28
N ASN A 272 1.48 0.69 33.13
CA ASN A 272 0.20 0.17 32.69
C ASN A 272 -0.18 -1.04 33.55
N ALA A 273 -0.88 -0.80 34.65
CA ALA A 273 -1.22 -1.79 35.67
C ALA A 273 -2.10 -2.96 35.15
N LEU A 274 -2.61 -2.87 33.90
CA LEU A 274 -3.60 -3.82 33.36
C LEU A 274 -2.99 -4.86 32.41
N VAL A 275 -1.79 -4.61 31.87
CA VAL A 275 -1.17 -5.51 30.90
C VAL A 275 0.31 -5.70 31.18
N ALA A 276 0.86 -6.82 30.70
CA ALA A 276 2.30 -7.09 30.72
C ALA A 276 2.76 -7.53 29.32
N VAL A 277 4.01 -7.19 29.00
CA VAL A 277 4.66 -7.57 27.74
C VAL A 277 5.70 -8.66 28.03
N ARG A 278 5.76 -9.66 27.14
CA ARG A 278 6.77 -10.72 27.22
C ARG A 278 7.37 -10.97 25.83
N PRO A 279 8.69 -11.15 25.73
CA PRO A 279 9.33 -11.60 24.50
C PRO A 279 8.99 -13.07 24.23
N PHE A 280 9.14 -13.48 22.97
CA PHE A 280 9.11 -14.89 22.61
C PHE A 280 10.45 -15.58 22.97
N SER A 281 10.40 -16.91 23.06
CA SER A 281 11.60 -17.75 23.11
C SER A 281 12.33 -17.71 21.75
N ASP A 282 13.63 -17.99 21.75
CA ASP A 282 14.42 -18.11 20.52
C ASP A 282 14.03 -19.37 19.72
N PRO A 283 13.98 -19.27 18.37
CA PRO A 283 14.19 -18.07 17.56
C PRO A 283 13.01 -17.11 17.66
N GLU A 284 13.30 -15.87 18.05
CA GLU A 284 12.28 -14.83 18.25
C GLU A 284 11.57 -14.49 16.92
N PRO A 285 10.25 -14.69 16.79
CA PRO A 285 9.52 -14.36 15.58
C PRO A 285 9.55 -12.84 15.33
N SER A 286 9.68 -12.48 14.06
CA SER A 286 9.80 -11.08 13.66
C SER A 286 9.21 -10.86 12.26
N ARG A 287 8.95 -9.61 11.93
CA ARG A 287 8.66 -9.19 10.56
C ARG A 287 9.77 -8.30 10.02
N ARG A 288 9.94 -8.32 8.70
CA ARG A 288 10.85 -7.41 8.01
C ARG A 288 10.06 -6.28 7.39
N VAL A 289 10.39 -5.05 7.74
CA VAL A 289 9.77 -3.83 7.21
C VAL A 289 10.62 -3.28 6.09
N ALA A 290 9.96 -2.81 5.04
CA ALA A 290 10.58 -2.29 3.83
C ALA A 290 9.93 -1.00 3.34
N LEU A 291 10.72 -0.17 2.66
CA LEU A 291 10.24 0.87 1.76
C LEU A 291 10.00 0.24 0.39
N ALA A 292 8.88 0.59 -0.26
CA ALA A 292 8.64 0.15 -1.62
C ALA A 292 8.16 1.33 -2.50
N TRP A 293 8.67 1.36 -3.75
CA TRP A 293 8.39 2.41 -4.72
C TRP A 293 8.46 1.86 -6.14
N ARG A 294 7.90 2.59 -7.11
CA ARG A 294 7.99 2.21 -8.52
C ARG A 294 9.44 2.30 -9.00
N VAL A 295 9.89 1.32 -9.78
CA VAL A 295 11.24 1.33 -10.38
C VAL A 295 11.49 2.60 -11.20
N THR A 296 10.44 3.20 -11.75
CA THR A 296 10.48 4.44 -12.54
C THR A 296 10.37 5.72 -11.71
N TYR A 297 10.31 5.62 -10.37
CA TYR A 297 10.17 6.80 -9.52
C TYR A 297 11.40 7.73 -9.61
N PRO A 298 11.23 9.01 -10.00
CA PRO A 298 12.35 9.84 -10.44
C PRO A 298 13.13 10.52 -9.29
N ARG A 299 12.59 10.50 -8.05
CA ARG A 299 13.19 11.24 -6.90
C ARG A 299 13.91 10.28 -5.95
N SER A 300 15.01 9.65 -6.41
CA SER A 300 15.81 8.72 -5.58
C SER A 300 16.30 9.35 -4.28
N GLY A 301 16.73 10.62 -4.31
CA GLY A 301 17.15 11.36 -3.12
C GLY A 301 16.05 11.47 -2.04
N ALA A 302 14.76 11.51 -2.42
CA ALA A 302 13.67 11.48 -1.47
C ALA A 302 13.55 10.12 -0.75
N ILE A 303 13.83 9.01 -1.47
CA ILE A 303 13.88 7.67 -0.89
C ILE A 303 15.05 7.57 0.10
N ASP A 304 16.22 8.08 -0.25
CA ASP A 304 17.42 8.05 0.62
C ASP A 304 17.19 8.84 1.91
N VAL A 305 16.59 10.03 1.82
CA VAL A 305 16.18 10.81 3.00
C VAL A 305 15.20 10.05 3.88
N LEU A 306 14.16 9.44 3.26
CA LEU A 306 13.17 8.70 4.00
C LEU A 306 13.78 7.49 4.70
N ARG A 307 14.64 6.74 3.99
CA ARG A 307 15.39 5.60 4.54
C ARG A 307 16.28 6.02 5.70
N THR A 308 17.06 7.06 5.54
CA THR A 308 17.93 7.62 6.60
C THR A 308 17.09 8.02 7.82
N ALA A 309 16.01 8.76 7.61
CA ALA A 309 15.12 9.17 8.69
C ALA A 309 14.49 7.98 9.44
N ILE A 310 14.15 6.89 8.76
CA ILE A 310 13.66 5.65 9.41
C ILE A 310 14.76 5.01 10.25
N LEU A 311 15.95 4.83 9.69
CA LEU A 311 17.08 4.20 10.37
C LEU A 311 17.53 4.98 11.61
N GLU A 312 17.37 6.30 11.59
CA GLU A 312 17.66 7.19 12.72
C GLU A 312 16.48 7.37 13.69
N SER A 313 15.33 6.73 13.43
CA SER A 313 14.09 6.95 14.21
C SER A 313 14.11 6.38 15.62
N ASP A 314 15.16 5.65 16.01
CA ASP A 314 15.31 5.06 17.34
C ASP A 314 14.03 4.32 17.80
N LEU A 315 13.57 3.41 16.91
CA LEU A 315 12.36 2.63 17.15
C LEU A 315 12.64 1.54 18.20
N PRO A 316 11.75 1.36 19.21
CA PRO A 316 11.98 0.39 20.27
C PRO A 316 12.01 -1.05 19.74
N GLY A 317 13.02 -1.80 20.17
CA GLY A 317 13.16 -3.23 19.89
C GLY A 317 13.51 -3.61 18.45
N VAL A 318 13.60 -2.67 17.50
CA VAL A 318 13.90 -3.00 16.10
C VAL A 318 15.39 -3.22 15.85
N ARG A 319 15.70 -4.01 14.81
CA ARG A 319 17.06 -4.26 14.32
C ARG A 319 17.23 -3.62 12.93
N PRO A 320 17.95 -2.48 12.83
CA PRO A 320 18.13 -1.78 11.55
C PRO A 320 18.86 -2.65 10.52
N ILE A 321 18.44 -2.57 9.25
CA ILE A 321 19.07 -3.25 8.12
C ILE A 321 19.85 -2.24 7.28
N GLY A 322 21.18 -2.41 7.21
CA GLY A 322 22.10 -1.56 6.47
C GLY A 322 22.62 -0.39 7.30
N ARG A 323 23.91 -0.05 7.11
CA ARG A 323 24.53 1.14 7.70
C ARG A 323 24.06 2.40 6.98
N VAL A 324 23.72 3.43 7.73
CA VAL A 324 23.60 4.79 7.23
C VAL A 324 25.01 5.25 6.87
N ALA A 325 25.33 5.37 5.58
CA ALA A 325 26.43 6.25 5.20
C ALA A 325 25.97 7.70 5.46
N PRO A 326 26.78 8.55 6.10
CA PRO A 326 26.39 9.93 6.31
C PRO A 326 26.06 10.56 4.95
N LEU A 327 24.87 11.17 4.83
CA LEU A 327 24.56 12.06 3.71
C LEU A 327 25.47 13.27 3.83
N GLU A 328 26.48 13.37 2.97
CA GLU A 328 27.19 14.64 2.76
C GLU A 328 26.19 15.58 2.09
N ILE A 329 25.64 16.47 2.89
CA ILE A 329 24.78 17.55 2.40
C ILE A 329 25.72 18.60 1.82
N ALA A 330 25.80 18.65 0.49
CA ALA A 330 26.51 19.68 -0.26
C ALA A 330 25.68 20.98 -0.35
#